data_2a2456d977b78ca636d6c9a0c9345066
#
_entry.id   2a2456d977b78ca636d6c9a0c9345066
#
_cell.length_a   1.000
_cell.length_b   1.000
_cell.length_c   1.000
_cell.angle_alpha   90.00
_cell.angle_beta   90.00
_cell.angle_gamma   90.00
#
_symmetry.space_group_name_H-M   'P 1'
#
loop_
_entity.id
_entity.type
_entity.pdbx_description
1 polymer ?
#
loop_
_entity_poly.entity_id
_entity_poly.type
_entity_poly.pdbx_seq_one_letter_code
_entity_poly.pdbx_strand_id
1 'polypeptide(L)'
;MLYQKLELMLTKFKVLPLLQKSFLGIVFIYSIIALYYFLQKSPGGDEMLFIADLELIKKEGWMHAIEKNISIPYMLLVYPLSLLLKNYVALRLVNVLLLILLFVYFAKRKDTFEFSFYGYLLFFISTVGYFFFGINDTLFFLGLIIYLNEVNQLQKNNKWNGTLAIIALLVSFFTRKLIFVYSPILIFSWYIIYKYKGFKSLNIKLLIPILVLFLGLNVPSFLHKGNISYDLKNPPKNIKATWTQRQYLAQLMVNEGSLPDQQHPSWEKTDAYLIANGENSLPENLIDGLFFDINLTVKEFFKELYSCMFYGFRQLGLILFIPLVFLIKDILKTKKLNISMMIPICLLVMICIFSLIIISFMELRWLAPVFILTIVYFSDLQKEKIWNSTIIKANYFVLLFLSFYGIFSLWTKF
;
A
#
# COMPACT_ATOMS: atom_id res chain seq x y z
N MET A 1 35.06 -26.46 8.50
CA MET A 1 34.82 -27.88 8.15
C MET A 1 33.33 -28.25 8.11
N LEU A 2 32.51 -27.96 9.12
CA LEU A 2 31.06 -28.21 9.10
C LEU A 2 30.33 -27.40 8.01
N TYR A 3 30.66 -26.10 7.88
CA TYR A 3 30.11 -25.19 6.89
C TYR A 3 30.43 -25.64 5.45
N GLN A 4 31.66 -26.05 5.18
CA GLN A 4 32.10 -26.59 3.87
C GLN A 4 31.41 -27.92 3.53
N LYS A 5 31.20 -28.80 4.51
CA LYS A 5 30.42 -30.06 4.33
C LYS A 5 28.95 -29.79 4.04
N LEU A 6 28.36 -28.83 4.75
CA LEU A 6 26.96 -28.40 4.52
C LEU A 6 26.80 -27.77 3.12
N GLU A 7 27.74 -26.95 2.70
CA GLU A 7 27.77 -26.33 1.37
C GLU A 7 27.92 -27.38 0.26
N LEU A 8 28.79 -28.40 0.46
CA LEU A 8 28.97 -29.51 -0.47
C LEU A 8 27.73 -30.44 -0.55
N MET A 9 27.04 -30.69 0.56
CA MET A 9 25.76 -31.40 0.57
C MET A 9 24.66 -30.61 -0.14
N LEU A 10 24.58 -29.31 0.11
CA LEU A 10 23.57 -28.44 -0.50
C LEU A 10 23.79 -28.19 -2.01
N THR A 11 25.01 -28.36 -2.49
CA THR A 11 25.33 -28.27 -3.93
C THR A 11 25.12 -29.59 -4.67
N LYS A 12 25.33 -30.75 -4.04
CA LYS A 12 25.06 -32.08 -4.64
C LYS A 12 23.58 -32.33 -4.87
N PHE A 13 22.70 -31.90 -3.98
CA PHE A 13 21.26 -31.92 -4.25
C PHE A 13 20.91 -30.56 -4.87
N LYS A 14 20.21 -30.54 -6.00
CA LYS A 14 19.66 -29.32 -6.63
C LYS A 14 18.61 -28.67 -5.70
N VAL A 15 19.03 -28.30 -4.47
CA VAL A 15 18.15 -27.83 -3.36
C VAL A 15 17.44 -26.55 -3.72
N LEU A 16 18.11 -25.60 -4.39
CA LEU A 16 17.49 -24.34 -4.77
C LEU A 16 16.31 -24.49 -5.73
N PRO A 17 16.42 -25.27 -6.85
CA PRO A 17 15.27 -25.51 -7.71
C PRO A 17 14.12 -26.25 -7.02
N LEU A 18 14.44 -27.16 -6.09
CA LEU A 18 13.41 -27.86 -5.30
C LEU A 18 12.65 -26.88 -4.39
N LEU A 19 13.37 -26.08 -3.61
CA LEU A 19 12.76 -25.05 -2.72
C LEU A 19 11.91 -24.07 -3.52
N GLN A 20 12.38 -23.63 -4.68
CA GLN A 20 11.63 -22.72 -5.55
C GLN A 20 10.33 -23.36 -6.06
N LYS A 21 10.38 -24.61 -6.55
CA LYS A 21 9.18 -25.33 -7.01
C LYS A 21 8.20 -25.58 -5.88
N SER A 22 8.68 -26.00 -4.71
CA SER A 22 7.86 -26.22 -3.52
C SER A 22 7.19 -24.93 -3.07
N PHE A 23 7.93 -23.82 -3.04
CA PHE A 23 7.38 -22.49 -2.71
C PHE A 23 6.27 -22.10 -3.69
N LEU A 24 6.50 -22.20 -4.99
CA LEU A 24 5.50 -21.86 -6.00
C LEU A 24 4.21 -22.71 -5.87
N GLY A 25 4.36 -24.01 -5.63
CA GLY A 25 3.21 -24.90 -5.42
C GLY A 25 2.41 -24.54 -4.16
N ILE A 26 3.10 -24.32 -3.05
CA ILE A 26 2.43 -23.98 -1.77
C ILE A 26 1.80 -22.60 -1.82
N VAL A 27 2.48 -21.60 -2.40
CA VAL A 27 1.92 -20.25 -2.56
C VAL A 27 0.70 -20.25 -3.48
N PHE A 28 0.69 -21.06 -4.53
CA PHE A 28 -0.48 -21.21 -5.39
C PHE A 28 -1.69 -21.75 -4.60
N ILE A 29 -1.49 -22.80 -3.80
CA ILE A 29 -2.53 -23.35 -2.91
C ILE A 29 -2.98 -22.29 -1.90
N TYR A 30 -2.03 -21.59 -1.27
CA TYR A 30 -2.32 -20.50 -0.34
C TYR A 30 -3.16 -19.40 -0.99
N SER A 31 -2.83 -19.01 -2.22
CA SER A 31 -3.56 -17.98 -2.96
C SER A 31 -5.01 -18.37 -3.25
N ILE A 32 -5.27 -19.65 -3.58
CA ILE A 32 -6.63 -20.16 -3.80
C ILE A 32 -7.42 -20.11 -2.48
N ILE A 33 -6.83 -20.58 -1.38
CA ILE A 33 -7.46 -20.57 -0.05
C ILE A 33 -7.75 -19.13 0.38
N ALA A 34 -6.79 -18.21 0.23
CA ALA A 34 -6.94 -16.81 0.58
C ALA A 34 -8.04 -16.14 -0.25
N LEU A 35 -8.02 -16.32 -1.57
CA LEU A 35 -9.06 -15.79 -2.46
C LEU A 35 -10.44 -16.29 -2.06
N TYR A 36 -10.59 -17.60 -1.86
CA TYR A 36 -11.86 -18.21 -1.43
C TYR A 36 -12.32 -17.62 -0.10
N TYR A 37 -11.45 -17.59 0.92
CA TYR A 37 -11.77 -17.08 2.25
C TYR A 37 -12.22 -15.60 2.20
N PHE A 38 -11.45 -14.73 1.54
CA PHE A 38 -11.74 -13.30 1.53
C PHE A 38 -12.96 -12.94 0.67
N LEU A 39 -13.21 -13.67 -0.42
CA LEU A 39 -14.39 -13.43 -1.25
C LEU A 39 -15.69 -13.88 -0.57
N GLN A 40 -15.64 -14.88 0.32
CA GLN A 40 -16.81 -15.37 1.05
C GLN A 40 -17.13 -14.59 2.32
N LYS A 41 -16.17 -13.82 2.84
CA LYS A 41 -16.36 -13.04 4.06
C LYS A 41 -17.48 -12.02 3.88
N SER A 42 -18.35 -11.89 4.88
CA SER A 42 -19.39 -10.85 4.90
C SER A 42 -18.76 -9.46 4.73
N PRO A 43 -19.42 -8.53 4.01
CA PRO A 43 -18.96 -7.16 3.91
C PRO A 43 -18.81 -6.52 5.29
N GLY A 44 -17.75 -5.72 5.48
CA GLY A 44 -17.51 -5.06 6.77
C GLY A 44 -16.42 -3.99 6.69
N GLY A 45 -16.27 -3.20 7.74
CA GLY A 45 -15.27 -2.14 7.81
C GLY A 45 -15.44 -1.10 6.71
N ASP A 46 -14.32 -0.72 6.08
CA ASP A 46 -14.31 0.30 5.01
C ASP A 46 -15.13 -0.10 3.78
N GLU A 47 -15.33 -1.41 3.50
CA GLU A 47 -16.14 -1.86 2.37
C GLU A 47 -17.59 -1.39 2.45
N MET A 48 -18.14 -1.24 3.67
CA MET A 48 -19.51 -0.73 3.89
C MET A 48 -19.66 0.72 3.45
N LEU A 49 -18.60 1.54 3.52
CA LEU A 49 -18.63 2.93 3.04
C LEU A 49 -18.83 2.96 1.53
N PHE A 50 -18.11 2.12 0.78
CA PHE A 50 -18.22 2.06 -0.69
C PHE A 50 -19.55 1.43 -1.15
N ILE A 51 -20.13 0.53 -0.36
CA ILE A 51 -21.51 0.04 -0.59
C ILE A 51 -22.50 1.19 -0.45
N ALA A 52 -22.37 2.00 0.61
CA ALA A 52 -23.22 3.16 0.83
C ALA A 52 -23.05 4.22 -0.26
N ASP A 53 -21.82 4.46 -0.74
CA ASP A 53 -21.56 5.36 -1.86
C ASP A 53 -22.27 4.91 -3.15
N LEU A 54 -22.24 3.61 -3.45
CA LEU A 54 -22.98 3.06 -4.61
C LEU A 54 -24.50 3.22 -4.46
N GLU A 55 -25.03 3.01 -3.27
CA GLU A 55 -26.45 3.24 -2.99
C GLU A 55 -26.82 4.70 -3.12
N LEU A 56 -25.97 5.60 -2.65
CA LEU A 56 -26.13 7.04 -2.79
C LEU A 56 -26.17 7.46 -4.26
N ILE A 57 -25.22 6.96 -5.09
CA ILE A 57 -25.19 7.23 -6.53
C ILE A 57 -26.47 6.72 -7.21
N LYS A 58 -26.94 5.52 -6.87
CA LYS A 58 -28.17 4.93 -7.44
C LYS A 58 -29.43 5.69 -7.07
N LYS A 59 -29.49 6.22 -5.84
CA LYS A 59 -30.68 6.88 -5.29
C LYS A 59 -30.73 8.36 -5.62
N GLU A 60 -29.62 9.08 -5.51
CA GLU A 60 -29.55 10.55 -5.53
C GLU A 60 -28.72 11.09 -6.70
N GLY A 61 -28.07 10.20 -7.45
CA GLY A 61 -27.27 10.54 -8.64
C GLY A 61 -25.83 10.93 -8.33
N TRP A 62 -25.03 10.99 -9.39
CA TRP A 62 -23.58 11.26 -9.32
C TRP A 62 -23.24 12.62 -8.73
N MET A 63 -23.93 13.68 -9.13
CA MET A 63 -23.62 15.05 -8.67
C MET A 63 -23.71 15.13 -7.15
N HIS A 64 -24.82 14.65 -6.59
CA HIS A 64 -25.03 14.65 -5.14
C HIS A 64 -24.02 13.75 -4.41
N ALA A 65 -23.71 12.57 -4.94
CA ALA A 65 -22.72 11.67 -4.36
C ALA A 65 -21.30 12.31 -4.33
N ILE A 66 -20.91 13.04 -5.39
CA ILE A 66 -19.63 13.76 -5.44
C ILE A 66 -19.57 14.87 -4.40
N GLU A 67 -20.67 15.61 -4.20
CA GLU A 67 -20.81 16.61 -3.13
C GLU A 67 -20.66 15.99 -1.72
N LYS A 68 -21.01 14.71 -1.57
CA LYS A 68 -20.85 13.96 -0.30
C LYS A 68 -19.46 13.33 -0.11
N ASN A 69 -18.52 13.55 -1.04
CA ASN A 69 -17.15 13.03 -1.00
C ASN A 69 -17.06 11.51 -1.21
N ILE A 70 -17.25 11.09 -2.44
CA ILE A 70 -16.97 9.72 -2.89
C ILE A 70 -15.63 9.63 -3.60
N SER A 71 -15.04 8.43 -3.67
CA SER A 71 -13.84 8.14 -4.48
C SER A 71 -14.23 8.02 -5.96
N ILE A 72 -14.23 9.14 -6.71
CA ILE A 72 -14.75 9.19 -8.09
C ILE A 72 -14.11 8.13 -9.00
N PRO A 73 -12.75 8.02 -9.13
CA PRO A 73 -12.16 7.07 -10.07
C PRO A 73 -12.54 5.62 -9.76
N TYR A 74 -12.63 5.27 -8.48
CA TYR A 74 -13.01 3.93 -8.06
C TYR A 74 -14.49 3.64 -8.33
N MET A 75 -15.37 4.59 -8.00
CA MET A 75 -16.81 4.45 -8.26
C MET A 75 -17.13 4.36 -9.76
N LEU A 76 -16.41 5.07 -10.63
CA LEU A 76 -16.57 4.97 -12.08
C LEU A 76 -16.27 3.55 -12.61
N LEU A 77 -15.32 2.84 -12.01
CA LEU A 77 -15.01 1.45 -12.38
C LEU A 77 -16.04 0.46 -11.83
N VAL A 78 -16.56 0.71 -10.64
CA VAL A 78 -17.47 -0.23 -9.94
C VAL A 78 -18.92 -0.08 -10.37
N TYR A 79 -19.37 1.15 -10.58
CA TYR A 79 -20.79 1.46 -10.81
C TYR A 79 -21.43 0.64 -11.95
N PRO A 80 -20.81 0.51 -13.14
CA PRO A 80 -21.40 -0.28 -14.22
C PRO A 80 -21.67 -1.74 -13.83
N LEU A 81 -20.75 -2.35 -13.08
CA LEU A 81 -20.90 -3.72 -12.58
C LEU A 81 -21.94 -3.83 -11.47
N SER A 82 -22.09 -2.78 -10.67
CA SER A 82 -23.08 -2.73 -9.57
C SER A 82 -24.54 -2.64 -10.06
N LEU A 83 -24.74 -2.33 -11.35
CA LEU A 83 -26.06 -2.39 -11.97
C LEU A 83 -26.50 -3.84 -12.28
N LEU A 84 -25.52 -4.75 -12.44
CA LEU A 84 -25.74 -6.16 -12.78
C LEU A 84 -25.56 -7.10 -11.60
N LEU A 85 -24.71 -6.71 -10.63
CA LEU A 85 -24.31 -7.53 -9.50
C LEU A 85 -24.68 -6.84 -8.17
N LYS A 86 -24.70 -7.60 -7.08
CA LYS A 86 -24.77 -7.03 -5.73
C LYS A 86 -23.57 -6.11 -5.49
N ASN A 87 -23.79 -4.97 -4.81
CA ASN A 87 -22.77 -3.93 -4.64
C ASN A 87 -21.41 -4.47 -4.15
N TYR A 88 -21.38 -5.29 -3.09
CA TYR A 88 -20.15 -5.85 -2.57
C TYR A 88 -19.45 -6.82 -3.56
N VAL A 89 -20.22 -7.55 -4.37
CA VAL A 89 -19.65 -8.43 -5.41
C VAL A 89 -18.99 -7.60 -6.50
N ALA A 90 -19.65 -6.52 -6.95
CA ALA A 90 -19.09 -5.61 -7.95
C ALA A 90 -17.78 -4.96 -7.47
N LEU A 91 -17.75 -4.49 -6.21
CA LEU A 91 -16.56 -3.92 -5.57
C LEU A 91 -15.38 -4.92 -5.57
N ARG A 92 -15.61 -6.14 -5.09
CA ARG A 92 -14.58 -7.19 -5.01
C ARG A 92 -14.10 -7.66 -6.39
N LEU A 93 -15.03 -7.80 -7.33
CA LEU A 93 -14.70 -8.17 -8.71
C LEU A 93 -13.78 -7.13 -9.36
N VAL A 94 -14.07 -5.83 -9.19
CA VAL A 94 -13.20 -4.76 -9.68
C VAL A 94 -11.80 -4.88 -9.08
N ASN A 95 -11.68 -5.15 -7.79
CA ASN A 95 -10.38 -5.30 -7.15
C ASN A 95 -9.60 -6.51 -7.66
N VAL A 96 -10.26 -7.63 -7.92
CA VAL A 96 -9.63 -8.79 -8.58
C VAL A 96 -9.18 -8.45 -10.00
N LEU A 97 -9.98 -7.70 -10.78
CA LEU A 97 -9.59 -7.23 -12.12
C LEU A 97 -8.39 -6.27 -12.07
N LEU A 98 -8.33 -5.38 -11.08
CA LEU A 98 -7.19 -4.50 -10.84
C LEU A 98 -5.92 -5.27 -10.49
N LEU A 99 -6.03 -6.37 -9.71
CA LEU A 99 -4.92 -7.28 -9.46
C LEU A 99 -4.44 -7.97 -10.74
N ILE A 100 -5.36 -8.47 -11.56
CA ILE A 100 -5.01 -9.06 -12.86
C ILE A 100 -4.28 -8.01 -13.72
N LEU A 101 -4.75 -6.76 -13.71
CA LEU A 101 -4.09 -5.67 -14.42
C LEU A 101 -2.67 -5.42 -13.91
N LEU A 102 -2.42 -5.52 -12.59
CA LEU A 102 -1.08 -5.43 -12.01
C LEU A 102 -0.15 -6.54 -12.52
N PHE A 103 -0.64 -7.79 -12.58
CA PHE A 103 0.12 -8.92 -13.15
C PHE A 103 0.43 -8.71 -14.62
N VAL A 104 -0.56 -8.29 -15.41
CA VAL A 104 -0.39 -7.97 -16.85
C VAL A 104 0.60 -6.83 -17.05
N TYR A 105 0.55 -5.79 -16.22
CA TYR A 105 1.52 -4.70 -16.26
C TYR A 105 2.95 -5.21 -16.08
N PHE A 106 3.21 -6.00 -15.04
CA PHE A 106 4.55 -6.55 -14.82
C PHE A 106 4.97 -7.54 -15.91
N ALA A 107 4.04 -8.34 -16.46
CA ALA A 107 4.34 -9.25 -17.57
C ALA A 107 4.79 -8.51 -18.83
N LYS A 108 4.23 -7.32 -19.09
CA LYS A 108 4.64 -6.47 -20.21
C LYS A 108 5.93 -5.68 -19.95
N ARG A 109 6.23 -5.41 -18.67
CA ARG A 109 7.38 -4.56 -18.29
C ARG A 109 8.67 -5.31 -18.01
N LYS A 110 8.56 -6.58 -17.58
CA LYS A 110 9.72 -7.45 -17.40
C LYS A 110 10.08 -8.10 -18.73
N ASP A 111 11.35 -8.03 -19.12
CA ASP A 111 11.86 -8.62 -20.37
C ASP A 111 11.74 -10.17 -20.40
N THR A 112 11.66 -10.79 -19.24
CA THR A 112 11.54 -12.25 -19.08
C THR A 112 10.48 -12.59 -18.05
N PHE A 113 9.72 -13.66 -18.28
CA PHE A 113 8.78 -14.19 -17.32
C PHE A 113 9.54 -14.95 -16.22
N GLU A 114 9.46 -14.42 -15.00
CA GLU A 114 10.14 -14.99 -13.84
C GLU A 114 9.13 -15.56 -12.84
N PHE A 115 8.96 -16.87 -12.81
CA PHE A 115 8.03 -17.53 -11.89
C PHE A 115 8.26 -17.15 -10.42
N SER A 116 9.51 -16.95 -10.00
CA SER A 116 9.85 -16.54 -8.62
C SER A 116 9.26 -15.18 -8.26
N PHE A 117 9.35 -14.20 -9.16
CA PHE A 117 8.76 -12.87 -8.97
C PHE A 117 7.25 -12.97 -8.73
N TYR A 118 6.54 -13.70 -9.59
CA TYR A 118 5.10 -13.87 -9.43
C TYR A 118 4.74 -14.67 -8.18
N GLY A 119 5.58 -15.64 -7.79
CA GLY A 119 5.45 -16.34 -6.53
C GLY A 119 5.54 -15.40 -5.32
N TYR A 120 6.51 -14.51 -5.29
CA TYR A 120 6.65 -13.50 -4.23
C TYR A 120 5.45 -12.54 -4.20
N LEU A 121 4.99 -12.09 -5.36
CA LEU A 121 3.85 -11.21 -5.48
C LEU A 121 2.55 -11.90 -5.01
N LEU A 122 2.31 -13.14 -5.41
CA LEU A 122 1.16 -13.95 -4.96
C LEU A 122 1.21 -14.18 -3.45
N PHE A 123 2.39 -14.51 -2.90
CA PHE A 123 2.56 -14.68 -1.47
C PHE A 123 2.17 -13.41 -0.71
N PHE A 124 2.69 -12.25 -1.15
CA PHE A 124 2.37 -10.96 -0.54
C PHE A 124 0.86 -10.67 -0.58
N ILE A 125 0.24 -10.75 -1.76
CA ILE A 125 -1.20 -10.49 -1.96
C ILE A 125 -2.05 -11.42 -1.08
N SER A 126 -1.71 -12.71 -1.03
CA SER A 126 -2.44 -13.71 -0.23
C SER A 126 -2.32 -13.45 1.27
N THR A 127 -1.15 -13.00 1.72
CA THR A 127 -0.88 -12.70 3.13
C THR A 127 -1.60 -11.42 3.58
N VAL A 128 -1.60 -10.38 2.75
CA VAL A 128 -2.22 -9.08 3.06
C VAL A 128 -3.76 -9.17 2.99
N GLY A 129 -4.32 -9.90 2.04
CA GLY A 129 -5.76 -10.13 1.90
C GLY A 129 -6.60 -8.91 1.52
N TYR A 130 -6.16 -7.70 1.82
CA TYR A 130 -6.93 -6.46 1.58
C TYR A 130 -7.23 -6.19 0.10
N PHE A 131 -6.44 -6.76 -0.80
CA PHE A 131 -6.70 -6.66 -2.24
C PHE A 131 -7.97 -7.36 -2.70
N PHE A 132 -8.52 -8.25 -1.89
CA PHE A 132 -9.76 -8.98 -2.19
C PHE A 132 -11.01 -8.30 -1.62
N PHE A 133 -10.86 -7.31 -0.74
CA PHE A 133 -11.98 -6.52 -0.24
C PHE A 133 -12.36 -5.42 -1.22
N GLY A 134 -13.61 -5.02 -1.21
CA GLY A 134 -14.18 -3.98 -2.07
C GLY A 134 -13.85 -2.56 -1.60
N ILE A 135 -12.58 -2.20 -1.57
CA ILE A 135 -12.07 -0.90 -1.12
C ILE A 135 -11.22 -0.23 -2.21
N ASN A 136 -11.17 1.10 -2.21
CA ASN A 136 -10.46 1.89 -3.21
C ASN A 136 -8.92 1.81 -3.12
N ASP A 137 -8.39 1.18 -2.08
CA ASP A 137 -6.95 1.01 -1.87
C ASP A 137 -6.27 0.31 -3.03
N THR A 138 -6.91 -0.72 -3.60
CA THR A 138 -6.33 -1.50 -4.71
C THR A 138 -6.07 -0.63 -5.94
N LEU A 139 -7.00 0.27 -6.30
CA LEU A 139 -6.81 1.21 -7.41
C LEU A 139 -5.71 2.23 -7.10
N PHE A 140 -5.72 2.79 -5.88
CA PHE A 140 -4.71 3.72 -5.42
C PHE A 140 -3.31 3.09 -5.44
N PHE A 141 -3.15 1.87 -4.93
CA PHE A 141 -1.87 1.17 -4.92
C PHE A 141 -1.40 0.82 -6.33
N LEU A 142 -2.30 0.33 -7.19
CA LEU A 142 -1.97 0.02 -8.57
C LEU A 142 -1.37 1.25 -9.28
N GLY A 143 -2.00 2.42 -9.15
CA GLY A 143 -1.51 3.64 -9.75
C GLY A 143 -0.14 4.05 -9.23
N LEU A 144 0.08 4.02 -7.90
CA LEU A 144 1.38 4.33 -7.29
C LEU A 144 2.47 3.34 -7.70
N ILE A 145 2.16 2.03 -7.72
CA ILE A 145 3.12 1.00 -8.14
C ILE A 145 3.55 1.23 -9.59
N ILE A 146 2.60 1.47 -10.50
CA ILE A 146 2.90 1.75 -11.91
C ILE A 146 3.77 3.00 -12.00
N TYR A 147 3.37 4.10 -11.36
CA TYR A 147 4.11 5.36 -11.39
C TYR A 147 5.56 5.19 -10.90
N LEU A 148 5.75 4.68 -9.70
CA LEU A 148 7.08 4.54 -9.09
C LEU A 148 7.94 3.50 -9.82
N ASN A 149 7.34 2.42 -10.34
CA ASN A 149 8.07 1.44 -11.14
C ASN A 149 8.55 2.04 -12.48
N GLU A 150 7.73 2.85 -13.15
CA GLU A 150 8.14 3.57 -14.37
C GLU A 150 9.31 4.52 -14.09
N VAL A 151 9.27 5.27 -12.98
CA VAL A 151 10.39 6.13 -12.57
C VAL A 151 11.66 5.32 -12.30
N ASN A 152 11.54 4.15 -11.66
CA ASN A 152 12.66 3.24 -11.45
C ASN A 152 13.23 2.70 -12.78
N GLN A 153 12.38 2.39 -13.76
CA GLN A 153 12.81 1.95 -15.10
C GLN A 153 13.49 3.08 -15.89
N LEU A 154 13.00 4.32 -15.78
CA LEU A 154 13.69 5.49 -16.33
C LEU A 154 15.12 5.60 -15.81
N GLN A 155 15.28 5.44 -14.51
CA GLN A 155 16.58 5.53 -13.84
C GLN A 155 17.55 4.41 -14.24
N LYS A 156 17.06 3.15 -14.25
CA LYS A 156 17.90 1.97 -14.49
C LYS A 156 18.27 1.79 -15.95
N ASN A 157 17.31 1.87 -16.84
CA ASN A 157 17.43 1.38 -18.20
C ASN A 157 17.07 2.43 -19.26
N ASN A 158 16.74 3.64 -18.84
CA ASN A 158 16.13 4.68 -19.69
C ASN A 158 14.85 4.19 -20.43
N LYS A 159 14.26 3.10 -19.94
CA LYS A 159 12.99 2.55 -20.42
C LYS A 159 11.86 3.16 -19.59
N TRP A 160 11.12 4.08 -20.19
CA TRP A 160 10.13 4.84 -19.46
C TRP A 160 8.87 5.09 -20.31
N ASN A 161 7.71 4.77 -19.74
CA ASN A 161 6.44 5.19 -20.31
C ASN A 161 5.86 6.34 -19.46
N GLY A 162 6.38 7.55 -19.71
CA GLY A 162 6.01 8.73 -18.93
C GLY A 162 4.52 9.03 -18.94
N THR A 163 3.87 8.87 -20.09
CA THR A 163 2.43 9.10 -20.19
C THR A 163 1.64 8.15 -19.29
N LEU A 164 1.95 6.85 -19.32
CA LEU A 164 1.32 5.87 -18.42
C LEU A 164 1.60 6.20 -16.95
N ALA A 165 2.84 6.57 -16.63
CA ALA A 165 3.22 6.93 -15.27
C ALA A 165 2.40 8.10 -14.73
N ILE A 166 2.28 9.18 -15.51
CA ILE A 166 1.51 10.36 -15.07
C ILE A 166 0.01 10.06 -14.99
N ILE A 167 -0.56 9.29 -15.92
CA ILE A 167 -1.96 8.84 -15.83
C ILE A 167 -2.17 8.04 -14.54
N ALA A 168 -1.28 7.08 -14.24
CA ALA A 168 -1.36 6.28 -13.05
C ALA A 168 -1.26 7.12 -11.76
N LEU A 169 -0.38 8.13 -11.75
CA LEU A 169 -0.28 9.09 -10.65
C LEU A 169 -1.57 9.92 -10.50
N LEU A 170 -2.15 10.43 -11.60
CA LEU A 170 -3.42 11.16 -11.56
C LEU A 170 -4.56 10.29 -11.03
N VAL A 171 -4.66 9.04 -11.48
CA VAL A 171 -5.65 8.09 -10.95
C VAL A 171 -5.46 7.94 -9.43
N SER A 172 -4.25 7.70 -8.94
CA SER A 172 -3.98 7.61 -7.50
C SER A 172 -4.32 8.89 -6.78
N PHE A 173 -3.94 10.05 -7.34
CA PHE A 173 -4.19 11.36 -6.74
C PHE A 173 -5.69 11.62 -6.52
N PHE A 174 -6.53 11.31 -7.49
CA PHE A 174 -7.97 11.52 -7.39
C PHE A 174 -8.72 10.36 -6.69
N THR A 175 -8.04 9.24 -6.39
CA THR A 175 -8.66 8.10 -5.72
C THR A 175 -8.65 8.25 -4.20
N ARG A 176 -7.53 8.69 -3.60
CA ARG A 176 -7.39 8.66 -2.15
C ARG A 176 -6.48 9.76 -1.58
N LYS A 177 -6.95 10.43 -0.52
CA LYS A 177 -6.19 11.47 0.20
C LYS A 177 -4.83 11.00 0.74
N LEU A 178 -4.64 9.69 0.92
CA LEU A 178 -3.38 9.08 1.37
C LEU A 178 -2.18 9.46 0.47
N ILE A 179 -2.42 9.92 -0.77
CA ILE A 179 -1.38 10.40 -1.69
C ILE A 179 -0.50 11.49 -1.06
N PHE A 180 -1.06 12.33 -0.18
CA PHE A 180 -0.31 13.40 0.48
C PHE A 180 0.73 12.86 1.48
N VAL A 181 0.49 11.70 2.10
CA VAL A 181 1.47 11.02 2.96
C VAL A 181 2.64 10.51 2.13
N TYR A 182 2.39 10.16 0.86
CA TYR A 182 3.41 9.74 -0.10
C TYR A 182 4.22 10.91 -0.71
N SER A 183 3.87 12.17 -0.40
CA SER A 183 4.52 13.34 -1.01
C SER A 183 6.05 13.34 -0.96
N PRO A 184 6.76 12.89 0.10
CA PRO A 184 8.22 12.91 0.11
C PRO A 184 8.83 12.03 -0.99
N ILE A 185 8.29 10.83 -1.20
CA ILE A 185 8.79 9.95 -2.27
C ILE A 185 8.31 10.39 -3.65
N LEU A 186 7.18 11.08 -3.75
CA LEU A 186 6.73 11.69 -4.99
C LEU A 186 7.64 12.86 -5.39
N ILE A 187 7.99 13.74 -4.47
CA ILE A 187 8.97 14.83 -4.70
C ILE A 187 10.33 14.24 -5.15
N PHE A 188 10.80 13.20 -4.46
CA PHE A 188 12.01 12.50 -4.84
C PHE A 188 11.92 11.88 -6.25
N SER A 189 10.79 11.29 -6.60
CA SER A 189 10.57 10.72 -7.93
C SER A 189 10.53 11.80 -9.03
N TRP A 190 9.93 12.97 -8.76
CA TRP A 190 9.96 14.12 -9.67
C TRP A 190 11.38 14.64 -9.91
N TYR A 191 12.20 14.67 -8.86
CA TYR A 191 13.62 15.00 -9.01
C TYR A 191 14.34 14.02 -9.94
N ILE A 192 14.05 12.71 -9.84
CA ILE A 192 14.60 11.68 -10.74
C ILE A 192 14.12 11.93 -12.19
N ILE A 193 12.82 12.16 -12.40
CA ILE A 193 12.26 12.45 -13.74
C ILE A 193 12.94 13.67 -14.35
N TYR A 194 13.13 14.74 -13.57
CA TYR A 194 13.84 15.93 -14.00
C TYR A 194 15.29 15.62 -14.39
N LYS A 195 16.05 14.95 -13.52
CA LYS A 195 17.45 14.62 -13.73
C LYS A 195 17.68 13.76 -14.98
N TYR A 196 16.81 12.80 -15.24
CA TYR A 196 16.89 11.89 -16.40
C TYR A 196 16.12 12.39 -17.61
N LYS A 197 15.65 13.65 -17.60
CA LYS A 197 14.93 14.31 -18.70
C LYS A 197 13.65 13.58 -19.16
N GLY A 198 13.02 12.84 -18.24
CA GLY A 198 11.82 12.03 -18.52
C GLY A 198 10.62 12.84 -19.04
N PHE A 199 10.53 14.12 -18.71
CA PHE A 199 9.46 15.01 -19.19
C PHE A 199 9.36 15.12 -20.73
N LYS A 200 10.46 14.90 -21.43
CA LYS A 200 10.50 14.99 -22.91
C LYS A 200 9.67 13.91 -23.62
N SER A 201 9.39 12.79 -22.94
CA SER A 201 8.64 11.65 -23.49
C SER A 201 7.15 11.69 -23.17
N LEU A 202 6.65 12.76 -22.54
CA LEU A 202 5.24 12.89 -22.17
C LEU A 202 4.37 13.25 -23.38
N ASN A 203 3.30 12.49 -23.56
CA ASN A 203 2.26 12.85 -24.53
C ASN A 203 1.25 13.82 -23.89
N ILE A 204 1.57 15.11 -23.96
CA ILE A 204 0.76 16.18 -23.37
C ILE A 204 -0.66 16.20 -23.97
N LYS A 205 -0.80 15.86 -25.27
CA LYS A 205 -2.12 15.81 -25.95
C LYS A 205 -3.07 14.79 -25.33
N LEU A 206 -2.53 13.73 -24.69
CA LEU A 206 -3.32 12.73 -23.98
C LEU A 206 -3.49 13.11 -22.50
N LEU A 207 -2.49 13.72 -21.88
CA LEU A 207 -2.51 14.02 -20.44
C LEU A 207 -3.47 15.17 -20.09
N ILE A 208 -3.53 16.22 -20.93
CA ILE A 208 -4.41 17.37 -20.68
C ILE A 208 -5.89 16.96 -20.64
N PRO A 209 -6.45 16.24 -21.63
CA PRO A 209 -7.85 15.81 -21.57
C PRO A 209 -8.17 14.95 -20.33
N ILE A 210 -7.25 14.06 -19.91
CA ILE A 210 -7.44 13.24 -18.73
C ILE A 210 -7.47 14.09 -17.45
N LEU A 211 -6.55 15.05 -17.34
CA LEU A 211 -6.53 15.97 -16.21
C LEU A 211 -7.81 16.82 -16.17
N VAL A 212 -8.22 17.38 -17.31
CA VAL A 212 -9.46 18.16 -17.44
C VAL A 212 -10.69 17.32 -17.08
N LEU A 213 -10.72 16.04 -17.49
CA LEU A 213 -11.79 15.13 -17.11
C LEU A 213 -11.86 14.96 -15.59
N PHE A 214 -10.74 14.65 -14.92
CA PHE A 214 -10.73 14.48 -13.45
C PHE A 214 -11.10 15.77 -12.71
N LEU A 215 -10.62 16.93 -13.17
CA LEU A 215 -10.99 18.21 -12.59
C LEU A 215 -12.48 18.51 -12.82
N GLY A 216 -12.98 18.27 -14.03
CA GLY A 216 -14.40 18.45 -14.37
C GLY A 216 -15.33 17.58 -13.53
N LEU A 217 -14.97 16.31 -13.31
CA LEU A 217 -15.72 15.41 -12.42
C LEU A 217 -15.71 15.87 -10.97
N ASN A 218 -14.71 16.62 -10.52
CA ASN A 218 -14.62 17.14 -9.15
C ASN A 218 -15.30 18.51 -8.97
N VAL A 219 -15.79 19.16 -10.03
CA VAL A 219 -16.44 20.48 -9.94
C VAL A 219 -17.55 20.54 -8.89
N PRO A 220 -18.46 19.56 -8.74
CA PRO A 220 -19.50 19.61 -7.71
C PRO A 220 -18.91 19.68 -6.29
N SER A 221 -17.86 18.91 -6.00
CA SER A 221 -17.19 18.94 -4.71
C SER A 221 -16.46 20.27 -4.47
N PHE A 222 -15.79 20.81 -5.48
CA PHE A 222 -15.15 22.12 -5.39
C PHE A 222 -16.13 23.26 -5.12
N LEU A 223 -17.26 23.29 -5.81
CA LEU A 223 -18.27 24.32 -5.61
C LEU A 223 -18.96 24.23 -4.26
N HIS A 224 -19.16 23.02 -3.75
CA HIS A 224 -19.87 22.81 -2.49
C HIS A 224 -18.97 22.86 -1.25
N LYS A 225 -17.73 22.36 -1.32
CA LYS A 225 -16.82 22.19 -0.17
C LYS A 225 -15.42 22.78 -0.36
N GLY A 226 -15.11 23.32 -1.52
CA GLY A 226 -13.78 23.89 -1.82
C GLY A 226 -12.65 22.87 -1.90
N ASN A 227 -12.95 21.56 -2.04
CA ASN A 227 -11.93 20.50 -2.08
C ASN A 227 -12.24 19.40 -3.10
N ILE A 228 -11.23 18.53 -3.34
CA ILE A 228 -11.39 17.35 -4.16
C ILE A 228 -12.26 16.33 -3.41
N SER A 229 -13.14 15.64 -4.16
CA SER A 229 -13.94 14.56 -3.63
C SER A 229 -13.07 13.34 -3.31
N TYR A 230 -12.89 13.10 -2.03
CA TYR A 230 -12.26 11.90 -1.50
C TYR A 230 -13.25 11.18 -0.59
N ASP A 231 -13.09 9.87 -0.48
CA ASP A 231 -13.70 9.09 0.56
C ASP A 231 -13.25 9.61 1.95
N LEU A 232 -14.12 10.34 2.62
CA LEU A 232 -13.85 10.95 3.92
C LEU A 232 -14.78 10.37 4.99
N LYS A 233 -14.19 9.91 6.08
CA LYS A 233 -14.92 9.60 7.31
C LYS A 233 -15.28 10.92 8.01
N ASN A 234 -16.39 11.52 7.59
CA ASN A 234 -16.88 12.75 8.20
C ASN A 234 -17.54 12.45 9.56
N PRO A 235 -17.36 13.34 10.55
CA PRO A 235 -18.15 13.28 11.79
C PRO A 235 -19.65 13.45 11.49
N PRO A 236 -20.56 12.95 12.36
CA PRO A 236 -21.98 13.26 12.29
C PRO A 236 -22.23 14.78 12.34
N LYS A 237 -23.42 15.20 11.86
CA LYS A 237 -23.83 16.60 11.97
C LYS A 237 -23.78 17.04 13.44
N ASN A 238 -23.27 18.23 13.70
CA ASN A 238 -23.09 18.87 15.02
C ASN A 238 -21.88 18.39 15.85
N ILE A 239 -21.02 17.53 15.34
CA ILE A 239 -19.76 17.18 15.98
C ILE A 239 -18.62 17.98 15.35
N LYS A 240 -17.81 18.67 16.16
CA LYS A 240 -16.70 19.47 15.71
C LYS A 240 -15.39 18.69 15.64
N ALA A 241 -15.29 17.57 16.35
CA ALA A 241 -14.07 16.75 16.41
C ALA A 241 -13.60 16.32 15.02
N THR A 242 -12.30 16.47 14.76
CA THR A 242 -11.66 16.02 13.51
C THR A 242 -11.29 14.53 13.58
N TRP A 243 -11.05 13.93 12.40
CA TRP A 243 -10.54 12.56 12.35
C TRP A 243 -9.20 12.42 13.07
N THR A 244 -8.31 13.41 12.95
CA THR A 244 -7.01 13.41 13.64
C THR A 244 -7.16 13.42 15.16
N GLN A 245 -8.03 14.28 15.69
CA GLN A 245 -8.32 14.31 17.12
C GLN A 245 -8.85 12.97 17.62
N ARG A 246 -9.75 12.33 16.86
CA ARG A 246 -10.27 11.01 17.19
C ARG A 246 -9.19 9.93 17.23
N GLN A 247 -8.25 9.97 16.28
CA GLN A 247 -7.14 9.01 16.22
C GLN A 247 -6.15 9.23 17.35
N TYR A 248 -5.83 10.50 17.64
CA TYR A 248 -4.93 10.85 18.72
C TYR A 248 -5.51 10.44 20.08
N LEU A 249 -6.78 10.74 20.34
CA LEU A 249 -7.48 10.28 21.55
C LEU A 249 -7.51 8.76 21.65
N ALA A 250 -7.75 8.07 20.52
CA ALA A 250 -7.69 6.61 20.49
C ALA A 250 -6.33 6.09 20.96
N GLN A 251 -5.23 6.69 20.50
CA GLN A 251 -3.88 6.32 20.93
C GLN A 251 -3.65 6.56 22.43
N LEU A 252 -4.10 7.69 22.97
CA LEU A 252 -4.02 7.95 24.41
C LEU A 252 -4.78 6.89 25.20
N MET A 253 -6.01 6.59 24.80
CA MET A 253 -6.86 5.60 25.47
C MET A 253 -6.32 4.17 25.37
N VAL A 254 -5.68 3.80 24.24
CA VAL A 254 -5.00 2.50 24.09
C VAL A 254 -3.80 2.43 25.04
N ASN A 255 -3.02 3.51 25.15
CA ASN A 255 -1.87 3.57 26.04
C ASN A 255 -2.25 3.53 27.54
N GLU A 256 -3.42 4.04 27.88
CA GLU A 256 -4.02 3.96 29.24
C GLU A 256 -4.69 2.60 29.53
N GLY A 257 -4.85 1.74 28.49
CA GLY A 257 -5.57 0.46 28.63
C GLY A 257 -7.10 0.61 28.73
N SER A 258 -7.64 1.80 28.49
CA SER A 258 -9.08 2.08 28.50
C SER A 258 -9.78 1.77 27.17
N LEU A 259 -9.00 1.50 26.11
CA LEU A 259 -9.49 1.09 24.80
C LEU A 259 -8.62 -0.07 24.28
N PRO A 260 -9.21 -1.15 23.71
CA PRO A 260 -8.44 -2.18 23.03
C PRO A 260 -7.70 -1.65 21.82
N ASP A 261 -6.56 -2.28 21.47
CA ASP A 261 -5.84 -2.01 20.23
C ASP A 261 -6.78 -2.08 19.02
N GLN A 262 -6.51 -1.24 18.01
CA GLN A 262 -7.25 -1.19 16.73
C GLN A 262 -8.70 -0.68 16.84
N GLN A 263 -9.10 -0.15 17.98
CA GLN A 263 -10.39 0.48 18.16
C GLN A 263 -10.27 2.01 18.26
N HIS A 264 -11.39 2.66 18.03
CA HIS A 264 -11.50 4.12 18.13
C HIS A 264 -12.67 4.48 19.04
N PRO A 265 -12.56 5.58 19.83
CA PRO A 265 -13.70 6.13 20.55
C PRO A 265 -14.79 6.54 19.54
N SER A 266 -16.03 6.63 20.00
CA SER A 266 -17.08 7.22 19.18
C SER A 266 -16.80 8.70 18.91
N TRP A 267 -17.45 9.26 17.90
CA TRP A 267 -17.32 10.70 17.61
C TRP A 267 -17.83 11.56 18.77
N GLU A 268 -18.93 11.14 19.39
CA GLU A 268 -19.53 11.79 20.56
C GLU A 268 -18.58 11.79 21.77
N LYS A 269 -17.88 10.66 21.98
CA LYS A 269 -16.88 10.56 23.06
C LYS A 269 -15.69 11.47 22.82
N THR A 270 -15.26 11.63 21.54
CA THR A 270 -14.18 12.53 21.18
C THR A 270 -14.59 14.00 21.40
N ASP A 271 -15.80 14.35 20.98
CA ASP A 271 -16.34 15.71 21.16
C ASP A 271 -16.53 16.05 22.64
N ALA A 272 -17.07 15.12 23.43
CA ALA A 272 -17.19 15.26 24.89
C ALA A 272 -15.82 15.47 25.56
N TYR A 273 -14.79 14.76 25.10
CA TYR A 273 -13.42 14.97 25.60
C TYR A 273 -12.92 16.38 25.32
N LEU A 274 -13.13 16.91 24.11
CA LEU A 274 -12.75 18.27 23.74
C LEU A 274 -13.52 19.33 24.54
N ILE A 275 -14.81 19.10 24.80
CA ILE A 275 -15.64 19.98 25.63
C ILE A 275 -15.13 20.01 27.08
N ALA A 276 -14.77 18.86 27.63
CA ALA A 276 -14.32 18.73 29.01
C ALA A 276 -12.90 19.26 29.25
N ASN A 277 -11.98 19.10 28.27
CA ASN A 277 -10.56 19.42 28.42
C ASN A 277 -10.11 20.66 27.61
N GLY A 278 -11.01 21.21 26.79
CA GLY A 278 -10.73 22.36 25.91
C GLY A 278 -10.45 21.94 24.46
N GLU A 279 -10.80 22.82 23.52
CA GLU A 279 -10.67 22.55 22.07
C GLU A 279 -9.21 22.25 21.66
N ASN A 280 -8.22 22.81 22.34
CA ASN A 280 -6.79 22.61 22.07
C ASN A 280 -6.18 21.40 22.81
N SER A 281 -6.98 20.58 23.47
CA SER A 281 -6.49 19.39 24.21
C SER A 281 -6.07 18.23 23.32
N LEU A 282 -6.38 18.29 22.02
CA LEU A 282 -5.98 17.33 20.99
C LEU A 282 -5.53 18.06 19.71
N PRO A 283 -4.57 17.53 18.95
CA PRO A 283 -4.07 18.16 17.72
C PRO A 283 -5.13 18.12 16.59
N GLU A 284 -5.29 19.21 15.86
CA GLU A 284 -6.29 19.31 14.79
C GLU A 284 -5.90 18.56 13.52
N ASN A 285 -4.61 18.47 13.21
CA ASN A 285 -4.09 17.83 12.00
C ASN A 285 -2.88 16.93 12.31
N LEU A 286 -2.46 16.13 11.33
CA LEU A 286 -1.38 15.15 11.50
C LEU A 286 -0.03 15.78 11.80
N ILE A 287 0.26 16.97 11.27
CA ILE A 287 1.54 17.64 11.48
C ILE A 287 1.61 18.19 12.91
N ASP A 288 0.54 18.84 13.37
CA ASP A 288 0.45 19.30 14.76
C ASP A 288 0.58 18.14 15.74
N GLY A 289 -0.01 16.97 15.39
CA GLY A 289 0.10 15.75 16.18
C GLY A 289 1.53 15.30 16.44
N LEU A 290 2.44 15.53 15.49
CA LEU A 290 3.86 15.16 15.66
C LEU A 290 4.58 15.98 16.75
N PHE A 291 4.17 17.22 16.95
CA PHE A 291 4.81 18.17 17.86
C PHE A 291 4.00 18.40 19.14
N PHE A 292 2.79 17.88 19.23
CA PHE A 292 1.86 18.08 20.34
C PHE A 292 2.40 17.49 21.65
N ASP A 293 2.89 16.25 21.59
CA ASP A 293 3.65 15.60 22.66
C ASP A 293 4.82 14.83 22.04
N ILE A 294 6.02 15.41 22.14
CA ILE A 294 7.24 14.83 21.54
C ILE A 294 7.61 13.51 22.21
N ASN A 295 7.39 13.35 23.51
CA ASN A 295 7.71 12.12 24.22
C ASN A 295 6.80 10.97 23.73
N LEU A 296 5.51 11.26 23.59
CA LEU A 296 4.56 10.31 23.00
C LEU A 296 4.96 9.96 21.56
N THR A 297 5.27 10.98 20.74
CA THR A 297 5.68 10.78 19.34
C THR A 297 6.91 9.88 19.22
N VAL A 298 7.94 10.12 20.02
CA VAL A 298 9.15 9.26 20.01
C VAL A 298 8.84 7.85 20.48
N LYS A 299 8.05 7.68 21.53
CA LYS A 299 7.64 6.37 22.04
C LYS A 299 6.87 5.57 20.99
N GLU A 300 5.83 6.20 20.39
CA GLU A 300 4.99 5.57 19.38
C GLU A 300 5.78 5.30 18.08
N PHE A 301 6.69 6.19 17.69
CA PHE A 301 7.57 5.96 16.54
C PHE A 301 8.33 4.63 16.64
N PHE A 302 8.98 4.34 17.77
CA PHE A 302 9.72 3.09 17.91
C PHE A 302 8.81 1.87 18.02
N LYS A 303 7.64 2.00 18.65
CA LYS A 303 6.62 0.96 18.73
C LYS A 303 6.10 0.61 17.34
N GLU A 304 5.70 1.62 16.56
CA GLU A 304 5.18 1.42 15.21
C GLU A 304 6.27 0.99 14.22
N LEU A 305 7.51 1.48 14.37
CA LEU A 305 8.65 1.00 13.60
C LEU A 305 8.88 -0.50 13.81
N TYR A 306 8.85 -0.95 15.07
CA TYR A 306 8.94 -2.38 15.37
C TYR A 306 7.77 -3.15 14.76
N SER A 307 6.55 -2.66 14.87
CA SER A 307 5.34 -3.26 14.28
C SER A 307 5.47 -3.36 12.76
N CYS A 308 5.90 -2.27 12.08
CA CYS A 308 6.15 -2.25 10.63
C CYS A 308 7.18 -3.33 10.22
N MET A 309 8.27 -3.44 10.95
CA MET A 309 9.32 -4.42 10.64
C MET A 309 8.86 -5.85 10.91
N PHE A 310 8.18 -6.11 12.02
CA PHE A 310 7.69 -7.44 12.41
C PHE A 310 6.59 -7.95 11.46
N TYR A 311 5.55 -7.16 11.26
CA TYR A 311 4.44 -7.54 10.37
C TYR A 311 4.84 -7.46 8.89
N GLY A 312 5.73 -6.52 8.52
CA GLY A 312 6.33 -6.47 7.19
C GLY A 312 7.17 -7.73 6.88
N PHE A 313 7.91 -8.26 7.88
CA PHE A 313 8.60 -9.55 7.73
C PHE A 313 7.62 -10.70 7.49
N ARG A 314 6.47 -10.73 8.16
CA ARG A 314 5.43 -11.74 7.89
C ARG A 314 4.87 -11.67 6.48
N GLN A 315 4.91 -10.49 5.84
CA GLN A 315 4.40 -10.26 4.49
C GLN A 315 5.45 -10.45 3.38
N LEU A 316 6.73 -10.27 3.69
CA LEU A 316 7.81 -10.25 2.68
C LEU A 316 8.94 -11.24 2.99
N GLY A 317 9.02 -11.80 4.20
CA GLY A 317 10.17 -12.58 4.63
C GLY A 317 11.44 -11.73 4.66
N LEU A 318 12.56 -12.33 4.24
CA LEU A 318 13.85 -11.63 4.17
C LEU A 318 13.89 -10.54 3.08
N ILE A 319 12.95 -10.55 2.13
CA ILE A 319 12.85 -9.53 1.06
C ILE A 319 12.73 -8.13 1.65
N LEU A 320 12.08 -7.97 2.82
CA LEU A 320 11.96 -6.68 3.50
C LEU A 320 13.31 -6.05 3.87
N PHE A 321 14.22 -6.84 4.44
CA PHE A 321 15.46 -6.34 5.01
C PHE A 321 16.55 -6.12 3.95
N ILE A 322 16.48 -6.87 2.87
CA ILE A 322 17.50 -6.91 1.85
C ILE A 322 17.80 -5.54 1.22
N PRO A 323 16.81 -4.77 0.74
CA PRO A 323 17.05 -3.43 0.21
C PRO A 323 17.64 -2.48 1.25
N LEU A 324 17.22 -2.60 2.51
CA LEU A 324 17.73 -1.77 3.61
C LEU A 324 19.21 -2.06 3.89
N VAL A 325 19.61 -3.34 3.88
CA VAL A 325 21.02 -3.74 4.02
C VAL A 325 21.88 -3.21 2.88
N PHE A 326 21.34 -3.25 1.63
CA PHE A 326 22.07 -2.66 0.49
C PHE A 326 22.19 -1.16 0.60
N LEU A 327 21.14 -0.47 1.00
CA LEU A 327 21.17 0.97 1.22
C LEU A 327 22.23 1.36 2.26
N ILE A 328 22.25 0.67 3.41
CA ILE A 328 23.23 0.91 4.46
C ILE A 328 24.66 0.65 3.94
N LYS A 329 24.89 -0.47 3.26
CA LYS A 329 26.20 -0.78 2.67
C LYS A 329 26.65 0.26 1.66
N ASP A 330 25.76 0.73 0.80
CA ASP A 330 26.06 1.76 -0.20
C ASP A 330 26.42 3.08 0.48
N ILE A 331 25.63 3.52 1.47
CA ILE A 331 25.90 4.74 2.24
C ILE A 331 27.26 4.65 2.96
N LEU A 332 27.54 3.53 3.63
CA LEU A 332 28.80 3.34 4.35
C LEU A 332 30.01 3.35 3.40
N LYS A 333 29.86 2.82 2.18
CA LYS A 333 30.92 2.77 1.17
C LYS A 333 31.14 4.11 0.47
N THR A 334 30.05 4.77 0.06
CA THR A 334 30.11 5.97 -0.78
C THR A 334 30.04 7.27 0.01
N LYS A 335 29.64 7.21 1.29
CA LYS A 335 29.32 8.35 2.16
C LYS A 335 28.33 9.34 1.52
N LYS A 336 27.55 8.88 0.56
CA LYS A 336 26.56 9.67 -0.18
C LYS A 336 25.32 8.83 -0.41
N LEU A 337 24.19 9.50 -0.48
CA LEU A 337 22.91 8.87 -0.84
C LEU A 337 22.84 8.72 -2.36
N ASN A 338 22.95 7.48 -2.83
CA ASN A 338 22.95 7.21 -4.26
C ASN A 338 21.51 7.12 -4.79
N ILE A 339 21.20 7.93 -5.78
CA ILE A 339 19.86 7.94 -6.41
C ILE A 339 19.52 6.57 -7.01
N SER A 340 20.52 5.77 -7.42
CA SER A 340 20.29 4.42 -7.93
C SER A 340 19.58 3.49 -6.92
N MET A 341 19.61 3.86 -5.63
CA MET A 341 18.92 3.19 -4.53
C MET A 341 17.48 3.70 -4.31
N MET A 342 16.81 4.16 -5.37
CA MET A 342 15.46 4.74 -5.28
C MET A 342 14.48 3.86 -4.48
N ILE A 343 14.35 2.57 -4.81
CA ILE A 343 13.40 1.68 -4.13
C ILE A 343 13.76 1.48 -2.66
N PRO A 344 15.02 1.15 -2.28
CA PRO A 344 15.43 1.11 -0.88
C PRO A 344 15.17 2.40 -0.10
N ILE A 345 15.42 3.56 -0.72
CA ILE A 345 15.15 4.87 -0.11
C ILE A 345 13.65 5.05 0.10
N CYS A 346 12.81 4.78 -0.92
CA CYS A 346 11.36 4.88 -0.80
C CYS A 346 10.82 3.96 0.30
N LEU A 347 11.35 2.73 0.41
CA LEU A 347 10.96 1.81 1.47
C LEU A 347 11.27 2.37 2.86
N LEU A 348 12.51 2.81 3.08
CA LEU A 348 12.93 3.38 4.37
C LEU A 348 12.12 4.62 4.74
N VAL A 349 12.00 5.55 3.81
CA VAL A 349 11.27 6.82 4.02
C VAL A 349 9.80 6.54 4.39
N MET A 350 9.13 5.64 3.65
CA MET A 350 7.72 5.35 3.92
C MET A 350 7.52 4.59 5.24
N ILE A 351 8.39 3.66 5.59
CA ILE A 351 8.36 3.01 6.92
C ILE A 351 8.50 4.07 8.02
N CYS A 352 9.48 4.97 7.92
CA CYS A 352 9.67 6.02 8.91
C CYS A 352 8.48 6.98 9.00
N ILE A 353 7.91 7.41 7.85
CA ILE A 353 6.77 8.34 7.83
C ILE A 353 5.53 7.69 8.47
N PHE A 354 5.20 6.46 8.09
CA PHE A 354 4.04 5.79 8.68
C PHE A 354 4.24 5.46 10.16
N SER A 355 5.48 5.22 10.60
CA SER A 355 5.79 5.04 12.02
C SER A 355 5.71 6.34 12.83
N LEU A 356 5.80 7.52 12.19
CA LEU A 356 5.67 8.82 12.84
C LEU A 356 4.21 9.27 13.03
N ILE A 357 3.27 8.72 12.27
CA ILE A 357 1.85 9.13 12.35
C ILE A 357 1.24 8.54 13.63
N ILE A 358 0.78 9.42 14.53
CA ILE A 358 0.13 8.99 15.76
C ILE A 358 -1.32 8.60 15.45
N ILE A 359 -1.56 7.30 15.44
CA ILE A 359 -2.87 6.68 15.27
C ILE A 359 -2.92 5.41 16.12
N SER A 360 -4.11 5.03 16.58
CA SER A 360 -4.28 3.84 17.43
C SER A 360 -3.84 2.53 16.78
N PHE A 361 -3.78 2.50 15.46
CA PHE A 361 -3.33 1.34 14.69
C PHE A 361 -2.90 1.75 13.28
N MET A 362 -1.63 1.50 12.97
CA MET A 362 -1.12 1.71 11.62
C MET A 362 -1.48 0.52 10.72
N GLU A 363 -2.23 0.79 9.66
CA GLU A 363 -2.60 -0.24 8.71
C GLU A 363 -1.45 -0.53 7.73
N LEU A 364 -0.81 -1.68 7.90
CA LEU A 364 0.35 -2.09 7.10
C LEU A 364 0.06 -2.14 5.59
N ARG A 365 -1.23 -2.25 5.19
CA ARG A 365 -1.64 -2.14 3.78
C ARG A 365 -1.20 -0.83 3.12
N TRP A 366 -1.06 0.24 3.90
CA TRP A 366 -0.59 1.52 3.36
C TRP A 366 0.85 1.49 2.85
N LEU A 367 1.66 0.51 3.26
CA LEU A 367 2.99 0.26 2.72
C LEU A 367 3.00 -0.64 1.47
N ALA A 368 1.84 -1.16 1.03
CA ALA A 368 1.76 -2.10 -0.10
C ALA A 368 2.48 -1.62 -1.37
N PRO A 369 2.39 -0.34 -1.82
CA PRO A 369 3.13 0.10 -2.99
C PRO A 369 4.64 -0.08 -2.87
N VAL A 370 5.24 0.33 -1.74
CA VAL A 370 6.69 0.20 -1.55
C VAL A 370 7.11 -1.24 -1.28
N PHE A 371 6.24 -2.07 -0.68
CA PHE A 371 6.49 -3.49 -0.49
C PHE A 371 6.50 -4.26 -1.81
N ILE A 372 5.57 -3.98 -2.73
CA ILE A 372 5.57 -4.59 -4.06
C ILE A 372 6.80 -4.15 -4.86
N LEU A 373 7.19 -2.88 -4.77
CA LEU A 373 8.43 -2.40 -5.41
C LEU A 373 9.69 -3.04 -4.78
N THR A 374 9.65 -3.36 -3.50
CA THR A 374 10.71 -4.13 -2.82
C THR A 374 10.85 -5.55 -3.40
N ILE A 375 9.72 -6.20 -3.74
CA ILE A 375 9.72 -7.47 -4.45
C ILE A 375 10.34 -7.33 -5.86
N VAL A 376 10.00 -6.25 -6.59
CA VAL A 376 10.62 -5.94 -7.88
C VAL A 376 12.13 -5.80 -7.74
N TYR A 377 12.58 -4.98 -6.80
CA TYR A 377 14.00 -4.75 -6.53
C TYR A 377 14.75 -6.04 -6.19
N PHE A 378 14.18 -6.86 -5.31
CA PHE A 378 14.76 -8.15 -4.94
C PHE A 378 14.86 -9.12 -6.14
N SER A 379 13.80 -9.21 -6.95
CA SER A 379 13.78 -10.03 -8.16
C SER A 379 14.87 -9.60 -9.15
N ASP A 380 15.06 -8.28 -9.32
CA ASP A 380 16.10 -7.75 -10.21
C ASP A 380 17.51 -8.12 -9.70
N LEU A 381 17.78 -7.96 -8.39
CA LEU A 381 19.04 -8.37 -7.78
C LEU A 381 19.29 -9.88 -7.90
N GLN A 382 18.24 -10.70 -7.81
CA GLN A 382 18.34 -12.15 -7.99
C GLN A 382 18.70 -12.50 -9.43
N LYS A 383 18.14 -11.81 -10.42
CA LYS A 383 18.44 -11.97 -11.85
C LYS A 383 19.89 -11.60 -12.16
N GLU A 384 20.38 -10.51 -11.59
CA GLU A 384 21.76 -10.03 -11.76
C GLU A 384 22.80 -10.89 -11.00
N LYS A 385 22.35 -11.95 -10.30
CA LYS A 385 23.21 -12.86 -9.50
C LYS A 385 24.06 -12.14 -8.44
N ILE A 386 23.61 -10.98 -7.97
CA ILE A 386 24.32 -10.19 -6.95
C ILE A 386 24.25 -10.89 -5.59
N TRP A 387 23.31 -11.83 -5.40
CA TRP A 387 23.10 -12.53 -4.13
C TRP A 387 23.78 -13.88 -4.04
N ASN A 388 24.30 -14.17 -2.83
CA ASN A 388 24.73 -15.51 -2.48
C ASN A 388 23.52 -16.48 -2.51
N SER A 389 23.72 -17.64 -3.12
CA SER A 389 22.71 -18.70 -3.22
C SER A 389 22.15 -19.13 -1.86
N THR A 390 22.94 -19.00 -0.79
CA THR A 390 22.53 -19.31 0.60
C THR A 390 21.41 -18.39 1.09
N ILE A 391 21.51 -17.08 0.83
CA ILE A 391 20.47 -16.11 1.24
C ILE A 391 19.17 -16.33 0.46
N ILE A 392 19.28 -16.66 -0.82
CA ILE A 392 18.11 -16.98 -1.65
C ILE A 392 17.42 -18.25 -1.12
N LYS A 393 18.18 -19.30 -0.77
CA LYS A 393 17.64 -20.52 -0.17
C LYS A 393 16.98 -20.24 1.19
N ALA A 394 17.63 -19.44 2.03
CA ALA A 394 17.09 -19.03 3.33
C ALA A 394 15.76 -18.27 3.15
N ASN A 395 15.68 -17.36 2.18
CA ASN A 395 14.44 -16.64 1.89
C ASN A 395 13.31 -17.58 1.45
N TYR A 396 13.56 -18.53 0.54
CA TYR A 396 12.54 -19.50 0.16
C TYR A 396 12.08 -20.35 1.34
N PHE A 397 13.01 -20.76 2.21
CA PHE A 397 12.66 -21.52 3.42
C PHE A 397 11.75 -20.71 4.35
N VAL A 398 12.10 -19.44 4.60
CA VAL A 398 11.27 -18.53 5.41
C VAL A 398 9.90 -18.33 4.78
N LEU A 399 9.82 -18.08 3.47
CA LEU A 399 8.54 -17.86 2.79
C LEU A 399 7.67 -19.13 2.75
N LEU A 400 8.27 -20.31 2.63
CA LEU A 400 7.58 -21.58 2.77
C LEU A 400 6.94 -21.71 4.15
N PHE A 401 7.71 -21.47 5.21
CA PHE A 401 7.20 -21.52 6.59
C PHE A 401 6.07 -20.51 6.81
N LEU A 402 6.24 -19.28 6.33
CA LEU A 402 5.21 -18.24 6.42
C LEU A 402 3.95 -18.59 5.60
N SER A 403 4.10 -19.27 4.45
CA SER A 403 2.97 -19.73 3.65
C SER A 403 2.16 -20.80 4.36
N PHE A 404 2.82 -21.78 4.98
CA PHE A 404 2.16 -22.78 5.83
C PHE A 404 1.45 -22.15 7.02
N TYR A 405 2.12 -21.22 7.69
CA TYR A 405 1.49 -20.45 8.78
C TYR A 405 0.25 -19.71 8.30
N GLY A 406 0.32 -19.06 7.12
CA GLY A 406 -0.81 -18.35 6.51
C GLY A 406 -1.98 -19.27 6.19
N ILE A 407 -1.71 -20.43 5.57
CA ILE A 407 -2.73 -21.46 5.30
C ILE A 407 -3.39 -21.92 6.59
N PHE A 408 -2.59 -22.29 7.60
CA PHE A 408 -3.10 -22.72 8.89
C PHE A 408 -3.95 -21.64 9.57
N SER A 409 -3.47 -20.39 9.57
CA SER A 409 -4.19 -19.24 10.14
C SER A 409 -5.52 -18.95 9.43
N LEU A 410 -5.64 -19.19 8.13
CA LEU A 410 -6.90 -19.06 7.42
C LEU A 410 -7.80 -20.27 7.71
N TRP A 411 -7.25 -21.48 7.72
CA TRP A 411 -8.01 -22.70 8.00
C TRP A 411 -8.72 -22.67 9.37
N THR A 412 -8.08 -22.10 10.38
CA THR A 412 -8.70 -21.96 11.72
C THR A 412 -9.81 -20.91 11.79
N LYS A 413 -10.07 -20.17 10.71
CA LYS A 413 -11.11 -19.14 10.62
C LYS A 413 -12.31 -19.55 9.75
N PHE A 414 -12.22 -20.73 9.08
CA PHE A 414 -13.35 -21.35 8.40
C PHE A 414 -14.26 -22.07 9.42
#